data_d3875786854e3aa60d08c2a85f9a636f
#
_entry.id   d3875786854e3aa60d08c2a85f9a636f
#
_cell.length_a   1.000
_cell.length_b   1.000
_cell.length_c   1.000
_cell.angle_alpha   90.00
_cell.angle_beta   90.00
_cell.angle_gamma   90.00
#
_symmetry.space_group_name_H-M   'P 1'
#
loop_
_entity.id
_entity.type
_entity.pdbx_description
1 polymer ?
#
loop_
_entity_poly.entity_id
_entity_poly.type
_entity_poly.pdbx_seq_one_letter_code
_entity_poly.pdbx_strand_id
1 'polypeptide(L)'
;TSRIGGAVSDEMLAKLSKLSTQALIDGLWVMGWPTSFIEGARSLGKGQKCAGRAVTLRFVPQRPDIQADKPPGGDSPEYEAFEKCGKNEVLVMSSVGPWESVGGDIKFLRLKQLGVGGLVTDGSVRDTDELLNYGFPCFSYSTTPKQGPAAMQPWECNGVIECGGVVVRPGDAIVGDQDGVVVVPAKAVDKVYSIAHGREVIEELVKAELIANPGPPGKFYPFMSGKIKVDSPLGKLLASKGITPANSNQFEGSADW
;
A
#
# COMPACT_ATOMS: atom_id res chain seq x y z
N THR A 1 -1.13 25.80 8.65
CA THR A 1 -2.15 24.94 8.02
C THR A 1 -1.82 24.78 6.54
N SER A 2 -0.94 23.82 6.20
CA SER A 2 -0.63 23.46 4.82
C SER A 2 -1.85 22.74 4.23
N ARG A 3 -2.39 23.25 3.14
CA ARG A 3 -3.37 22.55 2.33
C ARG A 3 -2.71 21.24 1.86
N ILE A 4 -3.12 20.12 2.44
CA ILE A 4 -2.84 18.78 1.91
C ILE A 4 -3.45 18.80 0.51
N GLY A 5 -2.66 18.51 -0.52
CA GLY A 5 -3.18 18.33 -1.88
C GLY A 5 -4.35 17.35 -1.83
N GLY A 6 -5.38 17.53 -2.66
CA GLY A 6 -6.67 16.86 -2.56
C GLY A 6 -6.54 15.37 -2.19
N ALA A 7 -7.36 14.92 -1.24
CA ALA A 7 -7.35 13.54 -0.78
C ALA A 7 -7.67 12.60 -1.95
N VAL A 8 -7.06 11.42 -1.97
CA VAL A 8 -7.38 10.37 -2.94
C VAL A 8 -8.86 10.04 -2.85
N SER A 9 -9.57 10.09 -3.97
CA SER A 9 -11.03 9.85 -3.99
C SER A 9 -11.37 8.39 -3.74
N ASP A 10 -12.59 8.14 -3.23
CA ASP A 10 -13.09 6.78 -3.03
C ASP A 10 -13.17 6.01 -4.36
N GLU A 11 -13.48 6.70 -5.46
CA GLU A 11 -13.48 6.11 -6.80
C GLU A 11 -12.07 5.65 -7.20
N MET A 12 -11.04 6.45 -6.92
CA MET A 12 -9.65 6.08 -7.22
C MET A 12 -9.19 4.92 -6.33
N LEU A 13 -9.56 4.90 -5.04
CA LEU A 13 -9.27 3.75 -4.17
C LEU A 13 -9.90 2.47 -4.71
N ALA A 14 -11.14 2.52 -5.19
CA ALA A 14 -11.80 1.38 -5.82
C ALA A 14 -11.13 0.92 -7.11
N LYS A 15 -10.52 1.83 -7.87
CA LYS A 15 -9.68 1.49 -9.03
C LYS A 15 -8.37 0.84 -8.62
N LEU A 16 -7.67 1.41 -7.65
CA LEU A 16 -6.40 0.88 -7.14
C LEU A 16 -6.56 -0.52 -6.51
N SER A 17 -7.67 -0.78 -5.84
CA SER A 17 -7.94 -2.09 -5.23
C SER A 17 -8.01 -3.27 -6.21
N LYS A 18 -8.14 -2.97 -7.50
CA LYS A 18 -8.19 -3.97 -8.58
C LYS A 18 -6.82 -4.25 -9.18
N LEU A 19 -5.82 -3.42 -8.89
CA LEU A 19 -4.46 -3.58 -9.38
C LEU A 19 -3.62 -4.41 -8.40
N SER A 20 -2.61 -5.08 -8.93
CA SER A 20 -1.60 -5.75 -8.12
C SER A 20 -0.60 -4.73 -7.53
N THR A 21 0.00 -5.08 -6.39
CA THR A 21 1.06 -4.26 -5.81
C THR A 21 2.27 -4.15 -6.73
N GLN A 22 2.57 -5.20 -7.50
CA GLN A 22 3.66 -5.21 -8.49
C GLN A 22 3.45 -4.16 -9.59
N ALA A 23 2.23 -4.09 -10.15
CA ALA A 23 1.92 -3.09 -11.19
C ALA A 23 2.07 -1.65 -10.65
N LEU A 24 1.70 -1.41 -9.39
CA LEU A 24 1.86 -0.10 -8.76
C LEU A 24 3.34 0.25 -8.53
N ILE A 25 4.16 -0.69 -8.08
CA ILE A 25 5.61 -0.51 -7.96
C ILE A 25 6.23 -0.19 -9.31
N ASP A 26 5.86 -0.93 -10.35
CA ASP A 26 6.35 -0.70 -11.70
C ASP A 26 5.92 0.69 -12.23
N GLY A 27 4.69 1.10 -11.94
CA GLY A 27 4.21 2.45 -12.28
C GLY A 27 5.04 3.55 -11.61
N LEU A 28 5.34 3.41 -10.35
CA LEU A 28 6.21 4.33 -9.61
C LEU A 28 7.63 4.33 -10.15
N TRP A 29 8.18 3.15 -10.43
CA TRP A 29 9.54 3.02 -10.96
C TRP A 29 9.72 3.69 -12.33
N VAL A 30 8.76 3.50 -13.24
CA VAL A 30 8.77 4.15 -14.57
C VAL A 30 8.76 5.67 -14.45
N MET A 31 8.13 6.21 -13.40
CA MET A 31 8.12 7.64 -13.09
C MET A 31 9.42 8.15 -12.44
N GLY A 32 10.40 7.28 -12.20
CA GLY A 32 11.62 7.62 -11.45
C GLY A 32 11.40 7.83 -9.96
N TRP A 33 10.30 7.32 -9.42
CA TRP A 33 9.99 7.40 -8.00
C TRP A 33 10.84 6.40 -7.20
N PRO A 34 11.29 6.74 -5.98
CA PRO A 34 11.97 5.76 -5.11
C PRO A 34 11.05 4.59 -4.79
N THR A 35 11.64 3.46 -4.40
CA THR A 35 10.87 2.29 -3.93
C THR A 35 9.89 2.71 -2.83
N SER A 36 8.62 2.36 -3.01
CA SER A 36 7.53 2.68 -2.08
C SER A 36 6.88 1.41 -1.51
N PHE A 37 7.65 0.36 -1.36
CA PHE A 37 7.27 -0.90 -0.72
C PHE A 37 7.62 -0.83 0.78
N ILE A 38 6.63 -1.03 1.64
CA ILE A 38 6.84 -1.10 3.09
C ILE A 38 7.48 -2.44 3.43
N GLU A 39 8.79 -2.45 3.67
CA GLU A 39 9.51 -3.67 3.97
C GLU A 39 9.01 -4.33 5.26
N GLY A 40 8.82 -5.64 5.19
CA GLY A 40 8.40 -6.46 6.32
C GLY A 40 6.89 -6.53 6.55
N ALA A 41 6.08 -5.58 6.08
CA ALA A 41 4.63 -5.66 6.23
C ALA A 41 4.04 -6.76 5.33
N ARG A 42 3.66 -7.88 5.93
CA ARG A 42 3.10 -9.04 5.25
C ARG A 42 1.68 -9.30 5.69
N SER A 43 0.87 -9.80 4.79
CA SER A 43 -0.51 -10.21 5.09
C SER A 43 -0.54 -11.24 6.21
N LEU A 44 -1.33 -10.95 7.25
CA LEU A 44 -1.53 -11.87 8.38
C LEU A 44 -2.34 -13.09 7.96
N GLY A 45 -3.32 -12.92 7.09
CA GLY A 45 -4.20 -13.97 6.58
C GLY A 45 -4.12 -14.13 5.07
N LYS A 46 -4.42 -15.34 4.60
CA LYS A 46 -4.43 -15.64 3.17
C LYS A 46 -5.52 -14.85 2.43
N GLY A 47 -5.16 -14.25 1.29
CA GLY A 47 -6.10 -13.55 0.41
C GLY A 47 -6.53 -12.17 0.88
N GLN A 48 -5.93 -11.64 1.95
CA GLN A 48 -6.23 -10.29 2.41
C GLN A 48 -5.76 -9.25 1.38
N LYS A 49 -6.59 -8.23 1.17
CA LYS A 49 -6.28 -7.06 0.33
C LYS A 49 -6.80 -5.81 1.01
N CYS A 50 -6.09 -4.70 0.83
CA CYS A 50 -6.57 -3.39 1.24
C CYS A 50 -6.28 -2.34 0.18
N ALA A 51 -7.10 -1.31 0.14
CA ALA A 51 -6.85 -0.06 -0.57
C ALA A 51 -7.55 1.06 0.19
N GLY A 52 -6.80 2.02 0.72
CA GLY A 52 -7.36 3.12 1.50
C GLY A 52 -6.38 4.26 1.68
N ARG A 53 -6.87 5.38 2.21
CA ARG A 53 -6.04 6.54 2.57
C ARG A 53 -5.31 6.26 3.88
N ALA A 54 -4.06 6.63 3.95
CA ALA A 54 -3.26 6.49 5.16
C ALA A 54 -3.78 7.39 6.28
N VAL A 55 -4.12 6.80 7.41
CA VAL A 55 -4.09 7.43 8.73
C VAL A 55 -2.82 6.94 9.41
N THR A 56 -1.97 7.86 9.87
CA THR A 56 -0.66 7.48 10.38
C THR A 56 -0.59 7.58 11.90
N LEU A 57 0.12 6.64 12.51
CA LEU A 57 0.44 6.64 13.92
C LEU A 57 1.92 6.29 14.09
N ARG A 58 2.66 7.13 14.81
CA ARG A 58 4.05 6.91 15.13
C ARG A 58 4.22 6.52 16.58
N PHE A 59 4.99 5.46 16.81
CA PHE A 59 5.51 5.11 18.14
C PHE A 59 6.95 5.63 18.30
N VAL A 60 7.35 5.85 19.54
CA VAL A 60 8.73 6.15 19.91
C VAL A 60 9.16 5.19 21.01
N PRO A 61 10.47 4.92 21.17
CA PRO A 61 10.97 4.15 22.30
C PRO A 61 10.48 4.74 23.63
N GLN A 62 10.17 3.86 24.55
CA GLN A 62 9.71 4.30 25.86
C GLN A 62 10.79 5.12 26.58
N ARG A 63 10.37 6.24 27.14
CA ARG A 63 11.25 7.16 27.84
C ARG A 63 10.47 7.84 28.98
N PRO A 64 10.79 7.49 30.23
CA PRO A 64 9.96 7.88 31.39
C PRO A 64 9.78 9.38 31.59
N ASP A 65 10.79 10.19 31.26
CA ASP A 65 10.76 11.64 31.42
C ASP A 65 9.78 12.35 30.47
N ILE A 66 9.50 11.76 29.29
CA ILE A 66 8.56 12.32 28.31
C ILE A 66 7.24 11.54 28.24
N GLN A 67 7.09 10.49 29.00
CA GLN A 67 5.88 9.66 28.98
C GLN A 67 4.62 10.47 29.33
N ALA A 68 4.75 11.42 30.24
CA ALA A 68 3.65 12.28 30.67
C ALA A 68 3.30 13.40 29.67
N ASP A 69 4.12 13.61 28.64
CA ASP A 69 3.87 14.66 27.63
C ASP A 69 2.68 14.30 26.71
N LYS A 70 2.25 13.04 26.72
CA LYS A 70 1.11 12.58 25.95
C LYS A 70 -0.02 12.13 26.87
N PRO A 71 -1.27 12.47 26.53
CA PRO A 71 -2.41 12.06 27.34
C PRO A 71 -2.53 10.54 27.35
N PRO A 72 -2.87 9.94 28.51
CA PRO A 72 -3.08 8.50 28.62
C PRO A 72 -4.49 8.07 28.25
N GLY A 73 -4.71 6.77 28.14
CA GLY A 73 -6.03 6.17 27.95
C GLY A 73 -6.68 6.58 26.65
N GLY A 74 -7.97 6.88 26.67
CA GLY A 74 -8.77 7.20 25.48
C GLY A 74 -8.34 8.44 24.72
N ASP A 75 -7.59 9.33 25.34
CA ASP A 75 -7.09 10.56 24.73
C ASP A 75 -5.69 10.40 24.13
N SER A 76 -5.11 9.20 24.18
CA SER A 76 -3.79 8.95 23.63
C SER A 76 -3.78 9.10 22.09
N PRO A 77 -2.64 9.46 21.48
CA PRO A 77 -2.51 9.53 20.02
C PRO A 77 -2.92 8.25 19.30
N GLU A 78 -2.81 7.10 19.97
CA GLU A 78 -3.23 5.80 19.44
C GLU A 78 -4.74 5.76 19.17
N TYR A 79 -5.54 6.12 20.16
CA TYR A 79 -7.01 6.12 20.01
C TYR A 79 -7.49 7.30 19.16
N GLU A 80 -6.79 8.43 19.18
CA GLU A 80 -7.04 9.50 18.23
C GLU A 80 -6.90 9.00 16.78
N ALA A 81 -5.87 8.21 16.48
CA ALA A 81 -5.67 7.63 15.15
C ALA A 81 -6.77 6.62 14.80
N PHE A 82 -7.20 5.79 15.75
CA PHE A 82 -8.28 4.82 15.52
C PHE A 82 -9.59 5.53 15.12
N GLU A 83 -9.97 6.58 15.83
CA GLU A 83 -11.21 7.31 15.56
C GLU A 83 -11.21 8.08 14.21
N LYS A 84 -10.06 8.21 13.57
CA LYS A 84 -9.94 8.76 12.20
C LYS A 84 -10.09 7.69 11.11
N CYS A 85 -10.17 6.42 11.49
CA CYS A 85 -10.28 5.31 10.55
C CYS A 85 -11.72 4.92 10.24
N GLY A 86 -11.94 4.52 9.01
CA GLY A 86 -13.18 3.94 8.52
C GLY A 86 -12.92 3.06 7.31
N LYS A 87 -13.95 2.78 6.54
CA LYS A 87 -13.92 1.84 5.41
C LYS A 87 -12.86 2.16 4.36
N ASN A 88 -12.60 3.44 4.13
CA ASN A 88 -11.68 3.91 3.08
C ASN A 88 -10.35 4.41 3.66
N GLU A 89 -10.07 4.11 4.92
CA GLU A 89 -8.82 4.43 5.58
C GLU A 89 -8.05 3.15 5.96
N VAL A 90 -6.74 3.22 5.84
CA VAL A 90 -5.79 2.21 6.32
C VAL A 90 -4.96 2.84 7.42
N LEU A 91 -4.97 2.23 8.61
CA LEU A 91 -4.13 2.66 9.72
C LEU A 91 -2.69 2.16 9.48
N VAL A 92 -1.75 3.09 9.31
CA VAL A 92 -0.33 2.79 9.14
C VAL A 92 0.41 3.17 10.41
N MET A 93 1.00 2.17 11.07
CA MET A 93 1.69 2.33 12.35
C MET A 93 3.18 2.06 12.20
N SER A 94 3.98 3.07 12.48
CA SER A 94 5.44 2.98 12.54
C SER A 94 5.89 2.53 13.91
N SER A 95 6.44 1.32 14.02
CA SER A 95 6.96 0.74 15.25
C SER A 95 8.40 1.19 15.53
N VAL A 96 8.90 0.91 16.73
CA VAL A 96 10.31 1.13 17.10
C VAL A 96 11.21 -0.06 16.77
N GLY A 97 10.62 -1.13 16.28
CA GLY A 97 11.34 -2.34 15.89
C GLY A 97 10.38 -3.43 15.42
N PRO A 98 10.88 -4.38 14.62
CA PRO A 98 10.03 -5.35 13.94
C PRO A 98 9.32 -6.33 14.89
N TRP A 99 9.87 -6.55 16.08
CA TRP A 99 9.33 -7.48 17.07
C TRP A 99 8.47 -6.83 18.15
N GLU A 100 8.28 -5.52 18.11
CA GLU A 100 7.47 -4.81 19.07
C GLU A 100 6.00 -4.79 18.64
N SER A 101 5.10 -5.13 19.56
CA SER A 101 3.67 -5.20 19.26
C SER A 101 3.04 -3.82 19.25
N VAL A 102 2.44 -3.45 18.14
CA VAL A 102 1.64 -2.22 18.02
C VAL A 102 0.22 -2.37 18.59
N GLY A 103 -0.20 -3.60 18.86
CA GLY A 103 -1.51 -3.87 19.46
C GLY A 103 -2.01 -5.29 19.18
N GLY A 104 -3.23 -5.54 19.62
CA GLY A 104 -3.93 -6.82 19.46
C GLY A 104 -5.40 -6.69 19.82
N ASP A 105 -6.05 -7.80 20.18
CA ASP A 105 -7.45 -8.05 20.44
C ASP A 105 -8.30 -6.81 20.82
N ILE A 106 -8.38 -6.48 22.11
CA ILE A 106 -9.30 -5.45 22.64
C ILE A 106 -9.11 -4.08 21.95
N LYS A 107 -7.86 -3.70 21.67
CA LYS A 107 -7.58 -2.45 20.97
C LYS A 107 -8.15 -2.47 19.54
N PHE A 108 -7.89 -3.55 18.82
CA PHE A 108 -8.27 -3.65 17.40
C PHE A 108 -9.74 -4.03 17.20
N LEU A 109 -10.43 -4.46 18.26
CA LEU A 109 -11.90 -4.54 18.24
C LEU A 109 -12.52 -3.19 17.85
N ARG A 110 -11.95 -2.07 18.30
CA ARG A 110 -12.44 -0.75 17.89
C ARG A 110 -12.28 -0.51 16.40
N LEU A 111 -11.18 -0.91 15.80
CA LEU A 111 -10.96 -0.81 14.34
C LEU A 111 -12.00 -1.65 13.56
N LYS A 112 -12.31 -2.85 14.05
CA LYS A 112 -13.41 -3.66 13.50
C LYS A 112 -14.74 -2.93 13.57
N GLN A 113 -15.08 -2.35 14.72
CA GLN A 113 -16.34 -1.61 14.91
C GLN A 113 -16.47 -0.41 13.96
N LEU A 114 -15.35 0.26 13.66
CA LEU A 114 -15.26 1.39 12.72
C LEU A 114 -15.27 0.93 11.25
N GLY A 115 -15.11 -0.37 11.02
CA GLY A 115 -15.05 -0.93 9.67
C GLY A 115 -13.79 -0.52 8.90
N VAL A 116 -12.63 -0.44 9.61
CA VAL A 116 -11.36 0.00 9.01
C VAL A 116 -11.03 -0.75 7.72
N GLY A 117 -10.53 -0.04 6.71
CA GLY A 117 -10.13 -0.61 5.43
C GLY A 117 -8.87 -1.48 5.49
N GLY A 118 -8.06 -1.33 6.53
CA GLY A 118 -6.88 -2.17 6.79
C GLY A 118 -5.99 -1.60 7.89
N LEU A 119 -5.04 -2.43 8.32
CA LEU A 119 -3.99 -2.09 9.26
C LEU A 119 -2.66 -2.52 8.68
N VAL A 120 -1.67 -1.64 8.72
CA VAL A 120 -0.30 -1.86 8.23
C VAL A 120 0.70 -1.42 9.28
N THR A 121 1.71 -2.24 9.55
CA THR A 121 2.81 -1.88 10.44
C THR A 121 4.11 -2.57 10.03
N ASP A 122 5.23 -1.92 10.23
CA ASP A 122 6.57 -2.51 10.17
C ASP A 122 6.97 -3.21 11.48
N GLY A 123 6.10 -3.14 12.49
CA GLY A 123 6.18 -3.90 13.73
C GLY A 123 5.36 -5.19 13.69
N SER A 124 5.15 -5.77 14.86
CA SER A 124 4.37 -6.99 15.05
C SER A 124 2.99 -6.70 15.64
N VAL A 125 2.11 -7.68 15.53
CA VAL A 125 0.81 -7.71 16.21
C VAL A 125 0.75 -8.91 17.15
N ARG A 126 -0.21 -8.90 18.07
CA ARG A 126 -0.49 -10.04 18.97
C ARG A 126 -1.97 -10.42 18.86
N ASP A 127 -2.34 -11.49 19.55
CA ASP A 127 -3.70 -12.02 19.57
C ASP A 127 -4.21 -12.37 18.16
N THR A 128 -3.36 -13.08 17.41
CA THR A 128 -3.50 -13.32 15.97
C THR A 128 -4.82 -13.98 15.59
N ASP A 129 -5.28 -14.95 16.37
CA ASP A 129 -6.52 -15.68 16.10
C ASP A 129 -7.72 -14.71 16.17
N GLU A 130 -7.74 -13.80 17.12
CA GLU A 130 -8.78 -12.78 17.25
C GLU A 130 -8.75 -11.78 16.08
N LEU A 131 -7.54 -11.35 15.69
CA LEU A 131 -7.39 -10.45 14.54
C LEU A 131 -7.90 -11.09 13.24
N LEU A 132 -7.63 -12.37 13.03
CA LEU A 132 -8.15 -13.11 11.89
C LEU A 132 -9.67 -13.24 11.95
N ASN A 133 -10.25 -13.46 13.14
CA ASN A 133 -11.70 -13.51 13.34
C ASN A 133 -12.39 -12.16 13.10
N TYR A 134 -11.70 -11.03 13.37
CA TYR A 134 -12.23 -9.70 13.08
C TYR A 134 -12.41 -9.45 11.57
N GLY A 135 -11.56 -10.05 10.74
CA GLY A 135 -11.74 -10.11 9.29
C GLY A 135 -11.35 -8.85 8.53
N PHE A 136 -10.82 -7.79 9.15
CA PHE A 136 -10.24 -6.69 8.41
C PHE A 136 -8.82 -7.04 7.95
N PRO A 137 -8.34 -6.49 6.81
CA PRO A 137 -6.99 -6.75 6.33
C PRO A 137 -5.93 -6.24 7.31
N CYS A 138 -4.99 -7.10 7.68
CA CYS A 138 -3.89 -6.78 8.58
C CYS A 138 -2.56 -7.21 7.95
N PHE A 139 -1.60 -6.28 7.91
CA PHE A 139 -0.26 -6.49 7.39
C PHE A 139 0.75 -6.10 8.47
N SER A 140 1.59 -7.01 8.88
CA SER A 140 2.59 -6.80 9.91
C SER A 140 3.90 -7.50 9.58
N TYR A 141 4.98 -7.09 10.21
CA TYR A 141 6.26 -7.78 10.09
C TYR A 141 6.13 -9.23 10.57
N SER A 142 5.53 -9.42 11.75
CA SER A 142 5.34 -10.73 12.36
C SER A 142 4.22 -10.69 13.40
N THR A 143 4.11 -11.77 14.16
CA THR A 143 3.32 -11.88 15.37
C THR A 143 4.23 -12.04 16.57
N THR A 144 3.81 -11.59 17.74
CA THR A 144 4.63 -11.63 18.96
C THR A 144 3.75 -11.66 20.22
N PRO A 145 4.12 -12.38 21.28
CA PRO A 145 3.44 -12.28 22.56
C PRO A 145 3.87 -11.04 23.39
N LYS A 146 4.83 -10.26 22.92
CA LYS A 146 5.35 -9.08 23.63
C LYS A 146 4.26 -8.03 23.89
N GLN A 147 4.45 -7.27 24.95
CA GLN A 147 3.64 -6.10 25.29
C GLN A 147 4.27 -4.84 24.66
N GLY A 148 3.55 -4.15 23.78
CA GLY A 148 4.02 -2.91 23.18
C GLY A 148 4.45 -1.83 24.19
N PRO A 149 3.64 -1.54 25.24
CA PRO A 149 3.99 -0.53 26.25
C PRO A 149 5.27 -0.80 27.05
N ALA A 150 5.81 -2.00 27.00
CA ALA A 150 7.10 -2.31 27.64
C ALA A 150 8.30 -1.70 26.90
N ALA A 151 8.17 -1.42 25.62
CA ALA A 151 9.27 -0.95 24.76
C ALA A 151 9.01 0.39 24.08
N MET A 152 7.74 0.75 23.88
CA MET A 152 7.38 1.94 23.11
C MET A 152 6.10 2.60 23.60
N GLN A 153 5.92 3.85 23.20
CA GLN A 153 4.73 4.63 23.49
C GLN A 153 4.19 5.30 22.21
N PRO A 154 2.86 5.43 22.04
CA PRO A 154 2.28 6.16 20.94
C PRO A 154 2.64 7.64 21.06
N TRP A 155 3.06 8.25 19.96
CA TRP A 155 3.61 9.60 20.03
C TRP A 155 2.84 10.63 19.20
N GLU A 156 2.47 10.30 17.97
CA GLU A 156 1.88 11.26 17.05
C GLU A 156 0.88 10.60 16.10
N CYS A 157 -0.32 11.18 16.03
CA CYS A 157 -1.35 10.85 15.08
C CYS A 157 -1.29 11.79 13.87
N ASN A 158 -1.42 11.23 12.67
CA ASN A 158 -1.46 11.97 11.40
C ASN A 158 -0.26 12.89 11.12
N GLY A 159 0.92 12.53 11.64
CA GLY A 159 2.19 13.08 11.19
C GLY A 159 2.75 12.34 9.98
N VAL A 160 3.79 12.91 9.36
CA VAL A 160 4.59 12.19 8.37
C VAL A 160 5.46 11.18 9.12
N ILE A 161 5.39 9.92 8.72
CA ILE A 161 6.12 8.83 9.37
C ILE A 161 7.04 8.12 8.39
N GLU A 162 8.02 7.42 8.91
CA GLU A 162 8.74 6.35 8.21
C GLU A 162 8.14 5.02 8.65
N CYS A 163 7.87 4.11 7.72
CA CYS A 163 7.37 2.77 8.00
C CYS A 163 8.01 1.80 7.02
N GLY A 164 8.80 0.84 7.53
CA GLY A 164 9.49 -0.15 6.72
C GLY A 164 10.35 0.44 5.58
N GLY A 165 11.10 1.51 5.86
CA GLY A 165 11.95 2.19 4.90
C GLY A 165 11.26 3.18 3.97
N VAL A 166 9.94 3.39 4.11
CA VAL A 166 9.15 4.25 3.24
C VAL A 166 8.54 5.42 4.01
N VAL A 167 8.60 6.61 3.44
CA VAL A 167 7.89 7.77 3.96
C VAL A 167 6.41 7.65 3.63
N VAL A 168 5.56 7.75 4.65
CA VAL A 168 4.10 7.74 4.52
C VAL A 168 3.55 9.07 5.01
N ARG A 169 2.78 9.73 4.18
CA ARG A 169 2.04 10.94 4.54
C ARG A 169 0.57 10.60 4.76
N PRO A 170 -0.09 11.24 5.74
CA PRO A 170 -1.55 11.14 5.86
C PRO A 170 -2.22 11.45 4.52
N GLY A 171 -3.14 10.58 4.09
CA GLY A 171 -3.87 10.73 2.83
C GLY A 171 -3.20 10.09 1.61
N ASP A 172 -1.98 9.55 1.70
CA ASP A 172 -1.41 8.71 0.64
C ASP A 172 -2.28 7.45 0.45
N ALA A 173 -2.33 6.92 -0.77
CA ALA A 173 -3.02 5.66 -0.99
C ALA A 173 -2.13 4.49 -0.55
N ILE A 174 -2.69 3.65 0.29
CA ILE A 174 -2.06 2.41 0.76
C ILE A 174 -2.76 1.25 0.08
N VAL A 175 -1.99 0.44 -0.64
CA VAL A 175 -2.52 -0.76 -1.32
C VAL A 175 -1.73 -1.97 -0.89
N GLY A 176 -2.43 -2.99 -0.42
CA GLY A 176 -1.82 -4.23 0.06
C GLY A 176 -2.47 -5.47 -0.53
N ASP A 177 -1.66 -6.49 -0.80
CA ASP A 177 -2.05 -7.83 -1.21
C ASP A 177 -1.11 -8.90 -0.60
N GLN A 178 -1.09 -10.12 -1.14
CA GLN A 178 -0.25 -11.19 -0.59
C GLN A 178 1.26 -10.95 -0.72
N ASP A 179 1.70 -10.08 -1.63
CA ASP A 179 3.12 -9.78 -1.84
C ASP A 179 3.62 -8.66 -0.93
N GLY A 180 2.72 -7.85 -0.38
CA GLY A 180 3.08 -6.80 0.54
C GLY A 180 2.23 -5.55 0.43
N VAL A 181 2.80 -4.41 0.83
CA VAL A 181 2.09 -3.12 0.90
C VAL A 181 2.88 -2.04 0.16
N VAL A 182 2.20 -1.32 -0.71
CA VAL A 182 2.74 -0.21 -1.49
C VAL A 182 2.11 1.10 -1.06
N VAL A 183 2.93 2.13 -0.94
CA VAL A 183 2.49 3.52 -0.71
C VAL A 183 2.47 4.25 -2.06
N VAL A 184 1.31 4.69 -2.49
CA VAL A 184 1.16 5.54 -3.67
C VAL A 184 0.93 6.98 -3.21
N PRO A 185 1.89 7.88 -3.47
CA PRO A 185 1.74 9.29 -3.07
C PRO A 185 0.48 9.92 -3.65
N ALA A 186 -0.31 10.59 -2.82
CA ALA A 186 -1.59 11.17 -3.23
C ALA A 186 -1.47 12.07 -4.47
N LYS A 187 -0.36 12.82 -4.59
CA LYS A 187 -0.11 13.72 -5.73
C LYS A 187 0.21 12.99 -7.04
N ALA A 188 0.63 11.74 -6.96
CA ALA A 188 1.04 10.94 -8.13
C ALA A 188 -0.01 9.88 -8.51
N VAL A 189 -1.09 9.76 -7.75
CA VAL A 189 -2.01 8.61 -7.82
C VAL A 189 -2.63 8.41 -9.21
N ASP A 190 -3.06 9.48 -9.88
CA ASP A 190 -3.68 9.38 -11.22
C ASP A 190 -2.69 8.84 -12.25
N LYS A 191 -1.45 9.34 -12.21
CA LYS A 191 -0.40 8.94 -13.13
C LYS A 191 0.06 7.52 -12.87
N VAL A 192 0.29 7.16 -11.61
CA VAL A 192 0.62 5.77 -11.22
C VAL A 192 -0.48 4.81 -11.65
N TYR A 193 -1.75 5.15 -11.41
CA TYR A 193 -2.88 4.33 -11.84
C TYR A 193 -2.88 4.12 -13.35
N SER A 194 -2.72 5.20 -14.13
CA SER A 194 -2.73 5.13 -15.60
C SER A 194 -1.64 4.17 -16.13
N ILE A 195 -0.42 4.28 -15.59
CA ILE A 195 0.70 3.42 -15.98
C ILE A 195 0.46 1.97 -15.56
N ALA A 196 0.12 1.75 -14.30
CA ALA A 196 -0.06 0.41 -13.73
C ALA A 196 -1.22 -0.34 -14.40
N HIS A 197 -2.35 0.34 -14.62
CA HIS A 197 -3.49 -0.26 -15.29
C HIS A 197 -3.18 -0.64 -16.74
N GLY A 198 -2.54 0.25 -17.48
CA GLY A 198 -2.11 -0.05 -18.87
C GLY A 198 -1.17 -1.24 -18.94
N ARG A 199 -0.26 -1.36 -17.96
CA ARG A 199 0.65 -2.51 -17.86
C ARG A 199 -0.10 -3.82 -17.57
N GLU A 200 -1.04 -3.85 -16.63
CA GLU A 200 -1.82 -5.07 -16.36
C GLU A 200 -2.63 -5.55 -17.57
N VAL A 201 -3.22 -4.63 -18.31
CA VAL A 201 -3.91 -4.96 -19.57
C VAL A 201 -2.97 -5.66 -20.54
N ILE A 202 -1.75 -5.16 -20.67
CA ILE A 202 -0.74 -5.77 -21.55
C ILE A 202 -0.31 -7.14 -21.04
N GLU A 203 -0.07 -7.29 -19.74
CA GLU A 203 0.30 -8.57 -19.13
C GLU A 203 -0.77 -9.65 -19.36
N GLU A 204 -2.05 -9.32 -19.21
CA GLU A 204 -3.14 -10.25 -19.48
C GLU A 204 -3.19 -10.67 -20.96
N LEU A 205 -2.95 -9.74 -21.89
CA LEU A 205 -2.88 -10.06 -23.33
C LEU A 205 -1.68 -10.96 -23.67
N VAL A 206 -0.51 -10.68 -23.11
CA VAL A 206 0.69 -11.51 -23.28
C VAL A 206 0.47 -12.90 -22.68
N LYS A 207 -0.12 -12.98 -21.50
CA LYS A 207 -0.45 -14.24 -20.83
C LYS A 207 -1.41 -15.08 -21.68
N ALA A 208 -2.49 -14.46 -22.17
CA ALA A 208 -3.46 -15.13 -23.03
C ALA A 208 -2.81 -15.63 -24.34
N GLU A 209 -1.94 -14.85 -24.97
CA GLU A 209 -1.20 -15.26 -26.16
C GLU A 209 -0.26 -16.44 -25.88
N LEU A 210 0.47 -16.43 -24.77
CA LEU A 210 1.38 -17.51 -24.39
C LEU A 210 0.64 -18.80 -24.00
N ILE A 211 -0.56 -18.70 -23.48
CA ILE A 211 -1.41 -19.86 -23.20
C ILE A 211 -1.90 -20.47 -24.53
N ALA A 212 -2.35 -19.65 -25.47
CA ALA A 212 -2.83 -20.12 -26.77
C ALA A 212 -1.70 -20.64 -27.66
N ASN A 213 -0.55 -19.98 -27.63
CA ASN A 213 0.62 -20.27 -28.46
C ASN A 213 1.87 -20.39 -27.58
N PRO A 214 2.09 -21.54 -26.92
CA PRO A 214 3.19 -21.72 -26.00
C PRO A 214 4.56 -21.45 -26.61
N GLY A 215 5.42 -20.78 -25.86
CA GLY A 215 6.77 -20.46 -26.30
C GLY A 215 7.51 -19.57 -25.28
N PRO A 216 8.77 -19.22 -25.54
CA PRO A 216 9.55 -18.37 -24.65
C PRO A 216 8.91 -16.99 -24.47
N PRO A 217 8.67 -16.52 -23.24
CA PRO A 217 8.08 -15.20 -22.99
C PRO A 217 9.01 -14.05 -23.44
N GLY A 218 10.31 -14.32 -23.57
CA GLY A 218 11.30 -13.33 -24.00
C GLY A 218 11.01 -12.65 -25.32
N LYS A 219 10.22 -13.29 -26.22
CA LYS A 219 9.81 -12.67 -27.48
C LYS A 219 8.97 -11.39 -27.33
N PHE A 220 8.33 -11.20 -26.16
CA PHE A 220 7.51 -10.04 -25.86
C PHE A 220 8.23 -8.98 -25.02
N TYR A 221 9.47 -9.25 -24.59
CA TYR A 221 10.25 -8.28 -23.83
C TYR A 221 11.06 -7.34 -24.73
N PRO A 222 11.37 -6.13 -24.27
CA PRO A 222 10.88 -5.53 -23.03
C PRO A 222 9.43 -5.06 -23.19
N PHE A 223 8.59 -5.25 -22.16
CA PHE A 223 7.26 -4.67 -22.11
C PHE A 223 7.07 -3.70 -20.94
N MET A 224 8.13 -3.00 -20.62
CA MET A 224 8.06 -1.86 -19.71
C MET A 224 7.27 -0.71 -20.34
N SER A 225 6.44 -0.08 -19.52
CA SER A 225 5.69 1.11 -19.91
C SER A 225 6.60 2.19 -20.50
N GLY A 226 6.21 2.74 -21.64
CA GLY A 226 7.01 3.73 -22.38
C GLY A 226 8.17 3.14 -23.18
N LYS A 227 8.34 1.82 -23.24
CA LYS A 227 9.46 1.15 -23.93
C LYS A 227 9.05 0.18 -25.04
N ILE A 228 7.75 0.03 -25.29
CA ILE A 228 7.25 -0.91 -26.27
C ILE A 228 7.42 -0.32 -27.66
N LYS A 229 8.14 -1.01 -28.54
CA LYS A 229 8.30 -0.62 -29.94
C LYS A 229 7.13 -1.14 -30.78
N VAL A 230 6.61 -0.29 -31.68
CA VAL A 230 5.46 -0.60 -32.52
C VAL A 230 5.70 -1.83 -33.42
N ASP A 231 6.91 -1.97 -33.95
CA ASP A 231 7.32 -3.07 -34.84
C ASP A 231 7.76 -4.34 -34.12
N SER A 232 7.87 -4.30 -32.79
CA SER A 232 8.19 -5.50 -31.98
C SER A 232 7.08 -6.54 -32.02
N PRO A 233 7.38 -7.81 -31.68
CA PRO A 233 6.34 -8.83 -31.54
C PRO A 233 5.22 -8.42 -30.61
N LEU A 234 5.55 -7.75 -29.51
CA LEU A 234 4.56 -7.21 -28.57
C LEU A 234 3.75 -6.08 -29.21
N GLY A 235 4.39 -5.12 -29.86
CA GLY A 235 3.69 -4.02 -30.54
C GLY A 235 2.69 -4.51 -31.56
N LYS A 236 3.04 -5.52 -32.35
CA LYS A 236 2.14 -6.17 -33.33
C LYS A 236 0.97 -6.88 -32.65
N LEU A 237 1.23 -7.58 -31.53
CA LEU A 237 0.16 -8.21 -30.74
C LEU A 237 -0.82 -7.14 -30.23
N LEU A 238 -0.31 -6.06 -29.65
CA LEU A 238 -1.15 -4.98 -29.11
C LEU A 238 -1.97 -4.31 -30.19
N ALA A 239 -1.37 -4.03 -31.36
CA ALA A 239 -2.06 -3.45 -32.51
C ALA A 239 -3.22 -4.34 -32.99
N SER A 240 -3.06 -5.66 -32.98
CA SER A 240 -4.13 -6.61 -33.31
C SER A 240 -5.31 -6.57 -32.33
N LYS A 241 -5.10 -6.00 -31.13
CA LYS A 241 -6.11 -5.79 -30.09
C LYS A 241 -6.60 -4.34 -30.02
N GLY A 242 -6.20 -3.50 -30.97
CA GLY A 242 -6.58 -2.09 -31.03
C GLY A 242 -5.81 -1.18 -30.07
N ILE A 243 -4.73 -1.66 -29.46
CA ILE A 243 -3.87 -0.87 -28.57
C ILE A 243 -2.69 -0.34 -29.39
N THR A 244 -2.61 0.98 -29.49
CA THR A 244 -1.64 1.68 -30.34
C THR A 244 -1.03 2.88 -29.59
N PRO A 245 0.06 3.49 -30.10
CA PRO A 245 0.63 4.70 -29.49
C PRO A 245 -0.36 5.87 -29.36
N ALA A 246 -1.42 5.89 -30.15
CA ALA A 246 -2.43 6.95 -30.10
C ALA A 246 -3.38 6.84 -28.89
N ASN A 247 -3.52 5.65 -28.31
CA ASN A 247 -4.46 5.40 -27.21
C ASN A 247 -3.82 4.70 -25.98
N SER A 248 -2.50 4.57 -25.95
CA SER A 248 -1.77 3.93 -24.85
C SER A 248 -0.42 4.63 -24.62
N ASN A 249 -0.14 4.88 -23.36
CA ASN A 249 1.13 5.46 -22.89
C ASN A 249 2.24 4.40 -22.67
N GLN A 250 2.04 3.19 -23.15
CA GLN A 250 2.99 2.09 -22.95
C GLN A 250 4.07 2.03 -24.03
N PHE A 251 3.86 2.70 -25.14
CA PHE A 251 4.78 2.69 -26.27
C PHE A 251 5.91 3.71 -26.14
N GLU A 252 7.04 3.40 -26.77
CA GLU A 252 8.16 4.33 -26.92
C GLU A 252 7.71 5.58 -27.70
N GLY A 253 7.99 6.76 -27.15
CA GLY A 253 7.59 8.03 -27.75
C GLY A 253 6.10 8.38 -27.63
N SER A 254 5.29 7.58 -26.93
CA SER A 254 3.96 8.00 -26.56
C SER A 254 4.01 9.13 -25.53
N ALA A 255 3.06 10.08 -25.66
CA ALA A 255 3.10 11.34 -24.95
C ALA A 255 3.27 11.23 -23.42
N ASP A 256 3.95 12.21 -22.94
CA ASP A 256 4.26 12.64 -21.58
C ASP A 256 3.77 11.80 -20.38
N TRP A 257 4.74 11.20 -19.80
CA TRP A 257 4.72 10.60 -18.47
C TRP A 257 4.66 11.67 -17.37
#